data_e5144529909badd2e390b669e2b8296f
#
_entry.id   e5144529909badd2e390b669e2b8296f
#
_cell.length_a   1.000
_cell.length_b   1.000
_cell.length_c   1.000
_cell.angle_alpha   90.00
_cell.angle_beta   90.00
_cell.angle_gamma   90.00
#
_symmetry.space_group_name_H-M   'P 1'
#
loop_
_entity.id
_entity.type
_entity.pdbx_description
1 polymer ?
#
loop_
_entity_poly.entity_id
_entity_poly.type
_entity_poly.pdbx_seq_one_letter_code
_entity_poly.pdbx_strand_id
1 'polypeptide(L)'
;DETPSAVLEPVTARGAVEDDGVRRGGEAPVVVGAPFLKVLDLPPLMGGEADARPLIAVAAEPWRTMRLHAGPTAETLTARGDVETPATVGVLLEALGPGVRHRWDEANALVVRVEGEAPESAVEAAVLGGGNALAVETAAGWEIVQYRSAVLVGPETWRLTGLLRGQQGTEVEMRAGAGAGAVVVFLDDRLARAEI
;
A
#
# COMPACT_ATOMS: atom_id res chain seq x y z
N ASP A 1 -10.24 5.96 23.52
CA ASP A 1 -10.14 5.66 22.07
C ASP A 1 -9.00 4.64 21.95
N GLU A 2 -9.34 3.35 22.02
CA GLU A 2 -8.35 2.28 21.89
C GLU A 2 -8.18 2.00 20.39
N THR A 3 -7.02 2.36 19.88
CA THR A 3 -6.62 1.99 18.52
C THR A 3 -6.45 0.47 18.44
N PRO A 4 -7.16 -0.24 17.58
CA PRO A 4 -7.04 -1.69 17.47
C PRO A 4 -5.61 -2.08 17.10
N SER A 5 -5.09 -3.11 17.78
CA SER A 5 -3.75 -3.64 17.49
C SER A 5 -3.83 -4.66 16.36
N ALA A 6 -2.97 -4.53 15.37
CA ALA A 6 -2.82 -5.50 14.28
C ALA A 6 -1.37 -5.99 14.21
N VAL A 7 -1.18 -7.28 14.01
CA VAL A 7 0.13 -7.93 13.92
C VAL A 7 0.11 -8.95 12.77
N LEU A 8 1.26 -9.11 12.12
CA LEU A 8 1.48 -10.09 11.06
C LEU A 8 2.33 -11.26 11.58
N GLU A 9 1.95 -12.46 11.16
CA GLU A 9 2.71 -13.69 11.38
C GLU A 9 2.97 -14.40 10.05
N PRO A 10 4.21 -14.84 9.76
CA PRO A 10 4.48 -15.62 8.55
C PRO A 10 3.78 -16.98 8.64
N VAL A 11 3.10 -17.37 7.57
CA VAL A 11 2.48 -18.69 7.46
C VAL A 11 3.56 -19.71 7.11
N THR A 12 3.93 -20.55 8.08
CA THR A 12 4.83 -21.68 7.84
C THR A 12 4.03 -22.85 7.27
N ALA A 13 4.36 -23.31 6.06
CA ALA A 13 3.79 -24.55 5.54
C ALA A 13 4.14 -25.70 6.48
N ARG A 14 3.13 -26.33 7.08
CA ARG A 14 3.28 -27.49 7.93
C ARG A 14 3.52 -28.72 7.05
N GLY A 15 4.79 -28.92 6.64
CA GLY A 15 5.27 -30.15 6.02
C GLY A 15 6.32 -30.75 6.93
N ALA A 16 5.94 -31.75 7.72
CA ALA A 16 6.91 -32.59 8.39
C ALA A 16 7.68 -33.38 7.31
N VAL A 17 8.90 -32.98 7.05
CA VAL A 17 9.87 -33.84 6.39
C VAL A 17 10.72 -34.43 7.49
N GLU A 18 10.62 -35.76 7.66
CA GLU A 18 11.55 -36.54 8.49
C GLU A 18 12.96 -36.28 7.98
N ASP A 19 13.84 -35.95 8.90
CA ASP A 19 15.28 -35.69 8.68
C ASP A 19 15.99 -36.96 8.25
N ASP A 20 16.23 -37.10 6.96
CA ASP A 20 17.15 -38.12 6.41
C ASP A 20 18.54 -37.45 6.24
N GLY A 21 19.24 -37.41 7.31
CA GLY A 21 20.65 -37.11 7.64
C GLY A 21 21.66 -36.69 6.56
N VAL A 22 21.30 -36.04 5.47
CA VAL A 22 22.23 -35.49 4.48
C VAL A 22 22.39 -33.97 4.69
N ARG A 23 23.45 -33.58 5.39
CA ARG A 23 23.89 -32.17 5.47
C ARG A 23 24.30 -31.68 4.08
N ARG A 24 23.34 -31.11 3.35
CA ARG A 24 23.63 -30.21 2.23
C ARG A 24 23.97 -28.85 2.81
N GLY A 25 25.02 -28.22 2.27
CA GLY A 25 25.55 -26.94 2.72
C GLY A 25 24.40 -25.95 2.94
N GLY A 26 24.28 -25.45 4.18
CA GLY A 26 23.21 -24.58 4.59
C GLY A 26 23.31 -23.25 3.84
N GLU A 27 22.30 -22.96 3.06
CA GLU A 27 22.03 -21.60 2.60
C GLU A 27 21.94 -20.71 3.84
N ALA A 28 22.69 -19.61 3.85
CA ALA A 28 22.69 -18.69 4.99
C ALA A 28 21.24 -18.24 5.27
N PRO A 29 20.82 -18.17 6.53
CA PRO A 29 19.46 -17.76 6.84
C PRO A 29 19.23 -16.36 6.28
N VAL A 30 18.22 -16.23 5.40
CA VAL A 30 17.80 -14.93 4.89
C VAL A 30 17.24 -14.14 6.08
N VAL A 31 17.92 -13.03 6.41
CA VAL A 31 17.42 -12.11 7.44
C VAL A 31 16.21 -11.37 6.86
N VAL A 32 15.04 -11.77 7.29
CA VAL A 32 13.78 -11.07 6.92
C VAL A 32 13.66 -9.83 7.78
N GLY A 33 13.54 -8.66 7.14
CA GLY A 33 13.21 -7.41 7.82
C GLY A 33 11.79 -7.44 8.40
N ALA A 34 11.46 -6.47 9.25
CA ALA A 34 10.08 -6.32 9.73
C ALA A 34 9.15 -6.02 8.54
N PRO A 35 8.01 -6.74 8.40
CA PRO A 35 7.08 -6.47 7.33
C PRO A 35 6.45 -5.09 7.48
N PHE A 36 6.19 -4.45 6.34
CA PHE A 36 5.36 -3.26 6.29
C PHE A 36 3.89 -3.67 6.49
N LEU A 37 3.19 -2.94 7.36
CA LEU A 37 1.75 -3.09 7.60
C LEU A 37 1.13 -1.71 7.75
N LYS A 38 0.13 -1.41 6.94
CA LYS A 38 -0.73 -0.23 7.09
C LYS A 38 -2.19 -0.61 6.94
N VAL A 39 -2.99 -0.14 7.88
CA VAL A 39 -4.44 -0.13 7.76
C VAL A 39 -4.85 1.20 7.13
N LEU A 40 -5.63 1.14 6.07
CA LEU A 40 -6.03 2.30 5.30
C LEU A 40 -7.50 2.62 5.61
N ASP A 41 -7.72 3.70 6.34
CA ASP A 41 -9.05 4.30 6.53
C ASP A 41 -9.34 5.21 5.35
N LEU A 42 -9.98 4.65 4.33
CA LEU A 42 -10.28 5.32 3.07
C LEU A 42 -11.79 5.42 2.85
N PRO A 43 -12.26 6.48 2.19
CA PRO A 43 -13.64 6.51 1.70
C PRO A 43 -13.85 5.39 0.65
N PRO A 44 -15.12 5.02 0.36
CA PRO A 44 -15.42 4.03 -0.67
C PRO A 44 -14.80 4.40 -2.01
N LEU A 45 -14.05 3.46 -2.60
CA LEU A 45 -13.38 3.65 -3.89
C LEU A 45 -14.38 3.51 -5.04
N MET A 46 -14.15 4.23 -6.15
CA MET A 46 -14.95 4.11 -7.36
C MET A 46 -14.90 2.68 -7.92
N GLY A 47 -16.06 2.14 -8.30
CA GLY A 47 -16.17 0.81 -8.91
C GLY A 47 -16.08 -0.36 -7.94
N GLY A 48 -15.84 -0.10 -6.64
CA GLY A 48 -15.88 -1.12 -5.60
C GLY A 48 -17.29 -1.35 -5.05
N GLU A 49 -17.59 -2.59 -4.63
CA GLU A 49 -18.73 -2.83 -3.77
C GLU A 49 -18.57 -2.06 -2.46
N ALA A 50 -19.68 -1.64 -1.86
CA ALA A 50 -19.67 -0.97 -0.54
C ALA A 50 -19.26 -1.99 0.55
N ASP A 51 -17.96 -2.19 0.69
CA ASP A 51 -17.35 -3.04 1.71
C ASP A 51 -16.80 -2.13 2.81
N ALA A 52 -17.40 -2.22 4.00
CA ALA A 52 -17.00 -1.40 5.15
C ALA A 52 -15.70 -1.87 5.81
N ARG A 53 -15.16 -3.03 5.40
CA ARG A 53 -13.90 -3.52 5.95
C ARG A 53 -12.74 -2.65 5.44
N PRO A 54 -11.81 -2.24 6.33
CA PRO A 54 -10.66 -1.44 5.92
C PRO A 54 -9.78 -2.18 4.92
N LEU A 55 -9.11 -1.43 4.08
CA LEU A 55 -8.05 -1.95 3.22
C LEU A 55 -6.76 -2.08 4.03
N ILE A 56 -6.02 -3.14 3.75
CA ILE A 56 -4.78 -3.46 4.46
C ILE A 56 -3.67 -3.66 3.43
N ALA A 57 -2.63 -2.85 3.54
CA ALA A 57 -1.42 -2.98 2.76
C ALA A 57 -0.36 -3.72 3.56
N VAL A 58 0.15 -4.81 3.00
CA VAL A 58 1.24 -5.60 3.58
C VAL A 58 2.32 -5.80 2.54
N ALA A 59 3.57 -5.49 2.88
CA ALA A 59 4.72 -5.75 2.02
C ALA A 59 5.89 -6.28 2.85
N ALA A 60 6.73 -7.11 2.26
CA ALA A 60 7.96 -7.62 2.87
C ALA A 60 8.91 -8.11 1.79
N GLU A 61 10.21 -8.05 2.07
CA GLU A 61 11.27 -8.60 1.22
C GLU A 61 12.15 -9.54 2.04
N PRO A 62 12.27 -10.83 1.70
CA PRO A 62 11.49 -11.54 0.67
C PRO A 62 10.03 -11.78 1.11
N TRP A 63 9.11 -11.82 0.13
CA TRP A 63 7.71 -12.07 0.40
C TRP A 63 7.45 -13.50 0.91
N ARG A 64 6.53 -13.60 1.86
CA ARG A 64 5.90 -14.86 2.33
C ARG A 64 4.45 -14.57 2.64
N THR A 65 3.56 -15.53 2.42
CA THR A 65 2.18 -15.44 2.89
C THR A 65 2.17 -15.13 4.39
N MET A 66 1.41 -14.11 4.78
CA MET A 66 1.34 -13.65 6.16
C MET A 66 -0.07 -13.78 6.69
N ARG A 67 -0.18 -14.20 7.95
CA ARG A 67 -1.45 -14.21 8.66
C ARG A 67 -1.63 -12.93 9.43
N LEU A 68 -2.76 -12.26 9.17
CA LEU A 68 -3.16 -11.07 9.91
C LEU A 68 -3.85 -11.48 11.20
N HIS A 69 -3.39 -10.94 12.30
CA HIS A 69 -4.06 -11.01 13.59
C HIS A 69 -4.49 -9.61 14.00
N ALA A 70 -5.72 -9.46 14.50
CA ALA A 70 -6.18 -8.20 15.05
C ALA A 70 -7.04 -8.42 16.31
N GLY A 71 -7.05 -7.44 17.18
CA GLY A 71 -7.80 -7.46 18.42
C GLY A 71 -7.66 -6.14 19.18
N PRO A 72 -8.47 -5.91 20.21
CA PRO A 72 -8.43 -4.69 21.00
C PRO A 72 -7.13 -4.54 21.79
N THR A 73 -6.48 -5.64 22.18
CA THR A 73 -5.18 -5.61 22.86
C THR A 73 -4.24 -6.67 22.30
N ALA A 74 -2.95 -6.55 22.56
CA ALA A 74 -1.93 -7.51 22.09
C ALA A 74 -2.18 -8.94 22.63
N GLU A 75 -2.83 -9.09 23.77
CA GLU A 75 -3.14 -10.39 24.40
C GLU A 75 -4.40 -11.06 23.81
N THR A 76 -5.23 -10.30 23.11
CA THR A 76 -6.52 -10.76 22.58
C THR A 76 -6.55 -10.83 21.05
N LEU A 77 -5.36 -10.89 20.42
CA LEU A 77 -5.25 -11.01 18.98
C LEU A 77 -5.85 -12.33 18.47
N THR A 78 -6.69 -12.25 17.46
CA THR A 78 -7.26 -13.39 16.75
C THR A 78 -6.96 -13.31 15.25
N ALA A 79 -6.83 -14.47 14.62
CA ALA A 79 -6.59 -14.53 13.17
C ALA A 79 -7.79 -13.95 12.40
N ARG A 80 -7.52 -13.06 11.44
CA ARG A 80 -8.51 -12.37 10.62
C ARG A 80 -8.47 -12.77 9.15
N GLY A 81 -7.40 -13.39 8.71
CA GLY A 81 -7.21 -13.86 7.35
C GLY A 81 -5.75 -13.99 6.99
N ASP A 82 -5.50 -14.55 5.82
CA ASP A 82 -4.17 -14.67 5.24
C ASP A 82 -4.01 -13.65 4.11
N VAL A 83 -2.84 -13.01 4.03
CA VAL A 83 -2.45 -12.11 2.95
C VAL A 83 -1.51 -12.89 2.03
N GLU A 84 -1.96 -13.18 0.82
CA GLU A 84 -1.28 -14.05 -0.12
C GLU A 84 -0.33 -13.30 -1.07
N THR A 85 -0.64 -12.03 -1.34
CA THR A 85 0.13 -11.18 -2.26
C THR A 85 0.64 -9.92 -1.56
N PRO A 86 1.88 -9.48 -1.85
CA PRO A 86 2.37 -8.22 -1.32
C PRO A 86 1.67 -7.03 -1.99
N ALA A 87 1.34 -6.01 -1.21
CA ALA A 87 0.87 -4.74 -1.74
C ALA A 87 2.02 -3.99 -2.44
N THR A 88 1.68 -3.18 -3.43
CA THR A 88 2.60 -2.19 -4.00
C THR A 88 2.60 -0.95 -3.11
N VAL A 89 3.74 -0.66 -2.52
CA VAL A 89 3.92 0.46 -1.60
C VAL A 89 5.11 1.33 -2.01
N GLY A 90 5.22 2.50 -1.42
CA GLY A 90 6.36 3.36 -1.69
C GLY A 90 6.46 4.51 -0.70
N VAL A 91 7.48 5.32 -0.91
CA VAL A 91 7.70 6.54 -0.15
C VAL A 91 7.93 7.72 -1.10
N LEU A 92 7.35 8.87 -0.77
CA LEU A 92 7.64 10.11 -1.49
C LEU A 92 9.10 10.51 -1.27
N LEU A 93 9.80 10.80 -2.34
CA LEU A 93 11.17 11.35 -2.28
C LEU A 93 11.16 12.88 -2.23
N GLU A 94 10.11 13.51 -2.73
CA GLU A 94 9.90 14.95 -2.74
C GLU A 94 8.55 15.28 -2.09
N ALA A 95 8.43 16.47 -1.51
CA ALA A 95 7.17 16.89 -0.93
C ALA A 95 6.11 17.12 -2.02
N LEU A 96 4.88 16.68 -1.75
CA LEU A 96 3.72 16.91 -2.58
C LEU A 96 2.90 18.07 -1.99
N GLY A 97 2.92 19.23 -2.64
CA GLY A 97 2.14 20.38 -2.22
C GLY A 97 0.63 20.23 -2.47
N PRO A 98 -0.17 21.20 -2.00
CA PRO A 98 -1.60 21.26 -2.33
C PRO A 98 -1.83 21.25 -3.84
N GLY A 99 -2.88 20.52 -4.26
CA GLY A 99 -3.26 20.38 -5.65
C GLY A 99 -4.48 21.20 -6.06
N VAL A 100 -4.91 21.01 -7.30
CA VAL A 100 -6.13 21.59 -7.86
C VAL A 100 -7.25 20.54 -7.88
N ARG A 101 -8.49 20.98 -7.64
CA ARG A 101 -9.68 20.10 -7.64
C ARG A 101 -10.35 20.07 -9.01
N HIS A 102 -10.99 18.94 -9.33
CA HIS A 102 -11.88 18.76 -10.49
C HIS A 102 -11.24 19.05 -11.85
N ARG A 103 -9.92 18.96 -11.94
CA ARG A 103 -9.16 19.08 -13.18
C ARG A 103 -7.79 18.42 -13.01
N TRP A 104 -7.13 18.20 -14.12
CA TRP A 104 -5.75 17.69 -14.12
C TRP A 104 -4.79 18.66 -13.44
N ASP A 105 -4.02 18.16 -12.51
CA ASP A 105 -2.89 18.85 -11.91
C ASP A 105 -1.64 18.51 -12.73
N GLU A 106 -1.29 19.42 -13.62
CA GLU A 106 -0.11 19.29 -14.49
C GLU A 106 1.12 20.00 -13.87
N ALA A 107 0.95 20.71 -12.77
CA ALA A 107 2.02 21.44 -12.10
C ALA A 107 2.77 20.58 -11.08
N ASN A 108 2.08 19.67 -10.41
CA ASN A 108 2.66 18.78 -9.42
C ASN A 108 3.03 17.42 -10.03
N ALA A 109 3.96 16.74 -9.40
CA ALA A 109 4.32 15.36 -9.68
C ALA A 109 4.58 14.62 -8.38
N LEU A 110 4.32 13.31 -8.33
CA LEU A 110 4.83 12.45 -7.27
C LEU A 110 6.14 11.82 -7.74
N VAL A 111 7.19 12.00 -6.97
CA VAL A 111 8.44 11.25 -7.13
C VAL A 111 8.47 10.22 -6.01
N VAL A 112 8.32 8.95 -6.38
CA VAL A 112 8.08 7.85 -5.44
C VAL A 112 9.13 6.77 -5.66
N ARG A 113 9.76 6.31 -4.60
CA ARG A 113 10.48 5.03 -4.61
C ARG A 113 9.47 3.95 -4.29
N VAL A 114 9.31 3.00 -5.22
CA VAL A 114 8.25 1.98 -5.20
C VAL A 114 8.84 0.61 -4.89
N GLU A 115 8.19 -0.12 -4.02
CA GLU A 115 8.42 -1.54 -3.73
C GLU A 115 7.19 -2.33 -4.17
N GLY A 116 7.39 -3.38 -4.96
CA GLY A 116 6.33 -4.19 -5.55
C GLY A 116 6.22 -4.01 -7.06
N GLU A 117 4.99 -3.90 -7.58
CA GLU A 117 4.75 -3.78 -9.02
C GLU A 117 5.15 -2.41 -9.58
N ALA A 118 5.70 -2.43 -10.78
CA ALA A 118 6.06 -1.20 -11.48
C ALA A 118 4.80 -0.41 -11.88
N PRO A 119 4.71 0.89 -11.55
CA PRO A 119 3.59 1.71 -12.01
C PRO A 119 3.55 1.82 -13.53
N GLU A 120 2.35 1.75 -14.11
CA GLU A 120 2.13 1.87 -15.54
C GLU A 120 1.36 3.16 -15.88
N SER A 121 1.65 3.73 -17.06
CA SER A 121 0.85 4.82 -17.60
C SER A 121 -0.50 4.31 -18.10
N ALA A 122 -1.55 5.11 -17.95
CA ALA A 122 -2.88 4.76 -18.42
C ALA A 122 -3.46 5.87 -19.31
N VAL A 123 -4.35 5.48 -20.22
CA VAL A 123 -5.11 6.44 -21.01
C VAL A 123 -6.08 7.21 -20.13
N GLU A 124 -6.38 8.45 -20.51
CA GLU A 124 -7.24 9.35 -19.72
C GLU A 124 -8.58 8.71 -19.33
N ALA A 125 -9.23 8.01 -20.26
CA ALA A 125 -10.50 7.36 -19.99
C ALA A 125 -10.43 6.29 -18.91
N ALA A 126 -9.32 5.55 -18.83
CA ALA A 126 -9.11 4.55 -17.77
C ALA A 126 -8.91 5.22 -16.40
N VAL A 127 -8.15 6.32 -16.36
CA VAL A 127 -7.95 7.09 -15.10
C VAL A 127 -9.26 7.71 -14.64
N LEU A 128 -10.03 8.32 -15.53
CA LEU A 128 -11.36 8.87 -15.22
C LEU A 128 -12.35 7.77 -14.79
N GLY A 129 -12.15 6.54 -15.20
CA GLY A 129 -12.89 5.36 -14.76
C GLY A 129 -12.45 4.79 -13.40
N GLY A 130 -11.53 5.46 -12.69
CA GLY A 130 -11.05 5.02 -11.37
C GLY A 130 -9.69 4.31 -11.38
N GLY A 131 -9.07 4.11 -12.56
CA GLY A 131 -7.76 3.46 -12.68
C GLY A 131 -6.60 4.31 -12.16
N ASN A 132 -5.44 3.67 -11.97
CA ASN A 132 -4.20 4.29 -11.50
C ASN A 132 -4.37 5.09 -10.20
N ALA A 133 -5.12 4.56 -9.26
CA ALA A 133 -5.35 5.18 -7.97
C ALA A 133 -4.26 4.78 -6.95
N LEU A 134 -3.88 5.72 -6.11
CA LEU A 134 -3.01 5.51 -4.96
C LEU A 134 -3.45 6.38 -3.77
N ALA A 135 -3.08 5.99 -2.58
CA ALA A 135 -3.27 6.75 -1.36
C ALA A 135 -1.93 7.32 -0.90
N VAL A 136 -1.90 8.60 -0.57
CA VAL A 136 -0.74 9.30 -0.02
C VAL A 136 -1.01 9.68 1.42
N GLU A 137 -0.14 9.28 2.33
CA GLU A 137 -0.25 9.65 3.75
C GLU A 137 0.04 11.13 3.94
N THR A 138 -0.87 11.83 4.61
CA THR A 138 -0.74 13.25 4.95
C THR A 138 -0.94 13.46 6.45
N ALA A 139 -0.68 14.65 6.95
CA ALA A 139 -0.96 14.98 8.35
C ALA A 139 -2.47 14.97 8.69
N ALA A 140 -3.35 15.02 7.69
CA ALA A 140 -4.81 15.04 7.86
C ALA A 140 -5.47 13.68 7.59
N GLY A 141 -4.71 12.67 7.16
CA GLY A 141 -5.20 11.36 6.74
C GLY A 141 -4.65 10.95 5.38
N TRP A 142 -5.42 10.20 4.62
CA TRP A 142 -5.01 9.67 3.32
C TRP A 142 -5.63 10.48 2.17
N GLU A 143 -4.79 11.11 1.33
CA GLU A 143 -5.25 11.67 0.07
C GLU A 143 -5.33 10.58 -1.00
N ILE A 144 -6.46 10.45 -1.69
CA ILE A 144 -6.58 9.62 -2.89
C ILE A 144 -6.19 10.44 -4.11
N VAL A 145 -5.18 9.96 -4.82
CA VAL A 145 -4.63 10.56 -6.03
C VAL A 145 -4.71 9.54 -7.16
N GLN A 146 -5.05 9.99 -8.37
CA GLN A 146 -4.89 9.20 -9.59
C GLN A 146 -3.83 9.86 -10.47
N TYR A 147 -3.15 9.05 -11.29
CA TYR A 147 -2.13 9.55 -12.20
C TYR A 147 -2.29 8.98 -13.61
N ARG A 148 -1.89 9.76 -14.61
CA ARG A 148 -1.97 9.36 -16.01
C ARG A 148 -0.66 8.77 -16.53
N SER A 149 0.47 9.33 -16.14
CA SER A 149 1.78 8.95 -16.65
C SER A 149 2.70 8.50 -15.53
N ALA A 150 3.41 7.41 -15.75
CA ALA A 150 4.46 6.88 -14.89
C ALA A 150 5.75 6.75 -15.71
N VAL A 151 6.83 7.37 -15.25
CA VAL A 151 8.15 7.33 -15.90
C VAL A 151 9.20 6.93 -14.88
N LEU A 152 9.96 5.88 -15.19
CA LEU A 152 11.10 5.45 -14.38
C LEU A 152 12.22 6.51 -14.51
N VAL A 153 12.62 7.09 -13.39
CA VAL A 153 13.63 8.16 -13.35
C VAL A 153 14.90 7.77 -12.59
N GLY A 154 14.89 6.62 -11.94
CA GLY A 154 16.02 6.04 -11.22
C GLY A 154 15.74 4.63 -10.75
N PRO A 155 16.66 3.94 -10.06
CA PRO A 155 16.39 2.62 -9.51
C PRO A 155 15.14 2.67 -8.62
N GLU A 156 14.13 1.84 -8.92
CA GLU A 156 12.84 1.77 -8.20
C GLU A 156 12.12 3.13 -8.03
N THR A 157 12.60 4.18 -8.72
CA THR A 157 12.12 5.55 -8.55
C THR A 157 11.30 5.98 -9.75
N TRP A 158 10.07 6.34 -9.51
CA TRP A 158 9.09 6.70 -10.52
C TRP A 158 8.63 8.15 -10.34
N ARG A 159 8.45 8.83 -11.47
CA ARG A 159 7.80 10.13 -11.54
C ARG A 159 6.40 9.95 -12.14
N LEU A 160 5.39 10.25 -11.33
CA LEU A 160 3.98 10.15 -11.70
C LEU A 160 3.45 11.56 -11.97
N THR A 161 2.79 11.76 -13.13
CA THR A 161 2.29 13.07 -13.58
C THR A 161 0.89 12.96 -14.20
N GLY A 162 0.28 14.14 -14.49
CA GLY A 162 -1.12 14.21 -14.91
C GLY A 162 -2.00 13.70 -13.79
N LEU A 163 -2.00 14.42 -12.66
CA LEU A 163 -2.63 13.96 -11.44
C LEU A 163 -4.09 14.42 -11.36
N LEU A 164 -4.95 13.57 -10.80
CA LEU A 164 -6.24 13.95 -10.25
C LEU A 164 -6.12 13.88 -8.73
N ARG A 165 -6.23 15.03 -8.08
CA ARG A 165 -5.96 15.23 -6.66
C ARG A 165 -7.25 15.22 -5.84
N GLY A 166 -7.15 14.84 -4.56
CA GLY A 166 -8.26 14.89 -3.62
C GLY A 166 -9.48 14.09 -4.05
N GLN A 167 -9.27 12.90 -4.64
CA GLN A 167 -10.37 12.08 -5.14
C GLN A 167 -11.19 11.48 -3.98
N GLN A 168 -12.44 11.10 -4.26
CA GLN A 168 -13.36 10.48 -3.30
C GLN A 168 -13.60 11.30 -2.02
N GLY A 169 -13.51 12.63 -2.11
CA GLY A 169 -13.77 13.50 -0.96
C GLY A 169 -12.55 13.80 -0.09
N THR A 170 -11.32 13.44 -0.52
CA THR A 170 -10.08 13.65 0.23
C THR A 170 -9.41 15.01 -0.04
N GLU A 171 -10.22 16.07 -0.27
CA GLU A 171 -9.67 17.39 -0.55
C GLU A 171 -9.09 18.10 0.69
N VAL A 172 -9.44 17.66 1.89
CA VAL A 172 -8.84 18.18 3.13
C VAL A 172 -7.40 17.68 3.22
N GLU A 173 -7.18 16.41 2.99
CA GLU A 173 -5.90 15.73 2.97
C GLU A 173 -5.01 16.32 1.85
N MET A 174 -5.57 16.53 0.65
CA MET A 174 -4.88 17.20 -0.46
C MET A 174 -4.35 18.59 -0.06
N ARG A 175 -5.15 19.37 0.69
CA ARG A 175 -4.73 20.71 1.13
C ARG A 175 -3.64 20.68 2.17
N ALA A 176 -3.60 19.64 3.00
CA ALA A 176 -2.52 19.44 3.97
C ALA A 176 -1.18 19.17 3.26
N GLY A 177 -1.24 18.52 2.10
CA GLY A 177 -0.05 18.07 1.38
C GLY A 177 0.68 16.95 2.11
N ALA A 178 1.73 16.44 1.50
CA ALA A 178 2.56 15.37 2.06
C ALA A 178 4.05 15.75 2.01
N GLY A 179 4.79 15.47 3.07
CA GLY A 179 6.23 15.67 3.11
C GLY A 179 7.00 14.56 2.38
N ALA A 180 8.27 14.79 2.08
CA ALA A 180 9.18 13.72 1.71
C ALA A 180 9.23 12.67 2.83
N GLY A 181 9.27 11.39 2.46
CA GLY A 181 9.16 10.25 3.39
C GLY A 181 7.71 9.81 3.66
N ALA A 182 6.69 10.53 3.20
CA ALA A 182 5.30 10.10 3.33
C ALA A 182 5.06 8.77 2.61
N VAL A 183 4.26 7.92 3.22
CA VAL A 183 3.90 6.61 2.68
C VAL A 183 2.95 6.77 1.50
N VAL A 184 3.17 5.96 0.48
CA VAL A 184 2.31 5.82 -0.70
C VAL A 184 1.88 4.36 -0.79
N VAL A 185 0.58 4.12 -1.00
CA VAL A 185 0.02 2.79 -1.23
C VAL A 185 -0.75 2.79 -2.55
N PHE A 186 -0.42 1.90 -3.46
CA PHE A 186 -1.17 1.74 -4.70
C PHE A 186 -2.47 0.99 -4.42
N LEU A 187 -3.60 1.52 -4.94
CA LEU A 187 -4.93 1.00 -4.65
C LEU A 187 -5.34 0.02 -5.76
N ASP A 188 -4.71 -1.13 -5.76
CA ASP A 188 -4.92 -2.24 -6.69
C ASP A 188 -5.55 -3.45 -5.98
N ASP A 189 -5.69 -4.56 -6.69
CA ASP A 189 -6.28 -5.82 -6.22
C ASP A 189 -5.38 -6.63 -5.26
N ARG A 190 -4.17 -6.14 -4.97
CA ARG A 190 -3.22 -6.74 -4.03
C ARG A 190 -3.49 -6.35 -2.58
N LEU A 191 -4.37 -5.38 -2.36
CA LEU A 191 -4.75 -4.97 -1.02
C LEU A 191 -5.70 -5.99 -0.40
N ALA A 192 -5.39 -6.40 0.82
CA ALA A 192 -6.26 -7.27 1.59
C ALA A 192 -7.42 -6.48 2.22
N ARG A 193 -8.50 -7.18 2.55
CA ARG A 193 -9.59 -6.68 3.40
C ARG A 193 -9.80 -7.63 4.56
N ALA A 194 -9.85 -7.10 5.76
CA ALA A 194 -10.11 -7.90 6.95
C ALA A 194 -10.92 -7.11 7.97
N GLU A 195 -11.67 -7.83 8.80
CA GLU A 195 -12.27 -7.27 9.99
C GLU A 195 -11.20 -7.07 11.07
N ILE A 196 -11.03 -5.85 11.56
CA ILE A 196 -10.05 -5.49 12.59
C ILE A 196 -10.73 -4.83 13.78
#